data_ec7406397eaed97552d1c36385072f5b
#
_entry.id   ec7406397eaed97552d1c36385072f5b
#
_cell.length_a   1.000
_cell.length_b   1.000
_cell.length_c   1.000
_cell.angle_alpha   90.00
_cell.angle_beta   90.00
_cell.angle_gamma   90.00
#
_symmetry.space_group_name_H-M   'P 1'
#
loop_
_entity.id
_entity.type
_entity.pdbx_description
1 polymer ?
#
loop_
_entity_poly.entity_id
_entity_poly.type
_entity_poly.pdbx_seq_one_letter_code
_entity_poly.pdbx_strand_id
1 'polypeptide(L)'
;MKIIKKIFKDRVEYRNAKDQLHREDGPAIECSNGTKFWYVNGKYHREDGPAIEYADGLKFWFVKGKRHREDGPACEYANGVKYWYVNGKELSEKEFNERNKKTSCAGKVIVIDGKNYKLVEV
;
A
#
# COMPACT_ATOMS: atom_id res chain seq x y z
N MET A 1 1.46 -1.34 24.33
CA MET A 1 0.26 -0.59 23.93
C MET A 1 -0.98 -1.45 24.12
N LYS A 2 -2.04 -0.87 24.64
CA LYS A 2 -3.26 -1.61 24.87
C LYS A 2 -4.12 -1.64 23.60
N ILE A 3 -4.49 -2.82 23.14
CA ILE A 3 -5.37 -3.01 21.99
C ILE A 3 -6.69 -3.59 22.48
N ILE A 4 -7.78 -2.98 22.06
CA ILE A 4 -9.13 -3.40 22.44
C ILE A 4 -9.78 -4.06 21.23
N LYS A 5 -10.17 -5.32 21.41
CA LYS A 5 -10.85 -6.08 20.35
C LYS A 5 -12.36 -5.98 20.59
N LYS A 6 -13.09 -5.53 19.57
CA LYS A 6 -14.55 -5.42 19.64
C LYS A 6 -15.16 -6.36 18.62
N ILE A 7 -16.08 -7.21 19.07
CA ILE A 7 -16.70 -8.23 18.22
C ILE A 7 -18.15 -7.82 17.96
N PHE A 8 -18.48 -7.63 16.67
CA PHE A 8 -19.81 -7.32 16.20
C PHE A 8 -20.36 -8.49 15.40
N LYS A 9 -21.62 -8.45 15.07
CA LYS A 9 -22.25 -9.53 14.30
C LYS A 9 -21.62 -9.70 12.93
N ASP A 10 -21.24 -8.60 12.28
CA ASP A 10 -20.77 -8.62 10.90
C ASP A 10 -19.28 -8.32 10.76
N ARG A 11 -18.58 -8.03 11.88
CA ARG A 11 -17.15 -7.69 11.79
C ARG A 11 -16.48 -7.76 13.16
N VAL A 12 -15.18 -7.76 13.13
CA VAL A 12 -14.33 -7.61 14.31
C VAL A 12 -13.48 -6.35 14.10
N GLU A 13 -13.37 -5.53 15.14
CA GLU A 13 -12.58 -4.30 15.11
C GLU A 13 -11.51 -4.33 16.19
N TYR A 14 -10.36 -3.75 15.88
CA TYR A 14 -9.26 -3.56 16.83
C TYR A 14 -9.01 -2.08 16.99
N ARG A 15 -8.94 -1.59 18.23
CA ARG A 15 -8.76 -0.17 18.52
C ARG A 15 -7.68 0.04 19.58
N ASN A 16 -7.03 1.20 19.53
CA ASN A 16 -6.05 1.57 20.54
C ASN A 16 -6.74 2.26 21.74
N ALA A 17 -5.94 2.71 22.71
CA ALA A 17 -6.48 3.32 23.92
C ALA A 17 -7.22 4.63 23.64
N LYS A 18 -6.97 5.27 22.51
CA LYS A 18 -7.66 6.49 22.10
C LYS A 18 -8.93 6.21 21.29
N ASP A 19 -9.32 4.93 21.24
CA ASP A 19 -10.50 4.46 20.47
C ASP A 19 -10.37 4.69 18.97
N GLN A 20 -9.14 4.73 18.46
CA GLN A 20 -8.87 4.77 17.03
C GLN A 20 -8.70 3.36 16.48
N LEU A 21 -9.20 3.11 15.29
CA LEU A 21 -8.93 1.84 14.61
C LEU A 21 -7.42 1.66 14.48
N HIS A 22 -6.92 0.52 14.97
CA HIS A 22 -5.48 0.31 15.06
C HIS A 22 -5.13 -1.16 15.25
N ARG A 23 -4.23 -1.65 14.40
CA ARG A 23 -3.65 -2.98 14.57
C ARG A 23 -2.38 -3.03 13.75
N GLU A 24 -1.28 -3.52 14.34
CA GLU A 24 0.00 -3.54 13.64
C GLU A 24 0.33 -4.91 13.04
N ASP A 25 -0.27 -5.98 13.55
CA ASP A 25 0.03 -7.33 13.08
C ASP A 25 -1.07 -7.93 12.22
N GLY A 26 -1.97 -7.11 11.70
CA GLY A 26 -3.05 -7.59 10.84
C GLY A 26 -4.06 -6.50 10.57
N PRO A 27 -5.20 -6.85 9.96
CA PRO A 27 -6.22 -5.85 9.68
C PRO A 27 -6.90 -5.38 10.97
N ALA A 28 -7.17 -4.07 11.06
CA ALA A 28 -7.89 -3.50 12.19
C ALA A 28 -9.38 -3.77 12.11
N ILE A 29 -9.92 -4.04 10.92
CA ILE A 29 -11.30 -4.47 10.73
C ILE A 29 -11.30 -5.71 9.84
N GLU A 30 -11.96 -6.77 10.33
CA GLU A 30 -12.16 -7.99 9.55
C GLU A 30 -13.65 -8.20 9.44
N CYS A 31 -14.17 -8.15 8.21
CA CYS A 31 -15.59 -8.32 7.96
C CYS A 31 -15.92 -9.78 7.64
N SER A 32 -17.14 -10.18 7.96
CA SER A 32 -17.58 -11.56 7.75
C SER A 32 -17.60 -11.97 6.28
N ASN A 33 -17.68 -10.98 5.37
CA ASN A 33 -17.68 -11.27 3.93
C ASN A 33 -16.26 -11.37 3.36
N GLY A 34 -15.21 -11.26 4.20
CA GLY A 34 -13.83 -11.36 3.76
C GLY A 34 -13.15 -10.02 3.51
N THR A 35 -13.89 -8.91 3.56
CA THR A 35 -13.29 -7.58 3.39
C THR A 35 -12.44 -7.26 4.62
N LYS A 36 -11.27 -6.64 4.39
CA LYS A 36 -10.32 -6.32 5.44
C LYS A 36 -9.78 -4.91 5.28
N PHE A 37 -9.58 -4.25 6.41
CA PHE A 37 -9.05 -2.88 6.43
C PHE A 37 -7.90 -2.82 7.42
N TRP A 38 -6.75 -2.30 6.99
CA TRP A 38 -5.58 -2.09 7.84
C TRP A 38 -5.53 -0.63 8.26
N TYR A 39 -5.47 -0.38 9.57
CA TYR A 39 -5.40 0.96 10.14
C TYR A 39 -4.29 1.01 11.17
N VAL A 40 -3.60 2.13 11.23
CA VAL A 40 -2.68 2.45 12.32
C VAL A 40 -3.02 3.85 12.78
N ASN A 41 -3.35 4.00 14.07
CA ASN A 41 -3.72 5.27 14.68
C ASN A 41 -4.82 5.99 13.90
N GLY A 42 -5.84 5.25 13.47
CA GLY A 42 -7.00 5.81 12.81
C GLY A 42 -6.82 6.11 11.33
N LYS A 43 -5.67 5.79 10.75
CA LYS A 43 -5.42 6.04 9.32
C LYS A 43 -5.15 4.74 8.61
N TYR A 44 -5.61 4.62 7.37
CA TYR A 44 -5.25 3.48 6.55
C TYR A 44 -3.75 3.38 6.43
N HIS A 45 -3.21 2.19 6.72
CA HIS A 45 -1.76 2.02 6.66
C HIS A 45 -1.39 0.55 6.57
N ARG A 46 -0.59 0.20 5.57
CA ARG A 46 0.02 -1.12 5.47
C ARG A 46 1.22 -1.01 4.54
N GLU A 47 2.36 -1.54 4.98
CA GLU A 47 3.59 -1.42 4.19
C GLU A 47 3.88 -2.66 3.36
N ASP A 48 3.35 -3.82 3.73
CA ASP A 48 3.65 -5.07 3.04
C ASP A 48 2.50 -5.59 2.19
N GLY A 49 1.52 -4.74 1.87
CA GLY A 49 0.39 -5.14 1.04
C GLY A 49 -0.66 -4.05 0.99
N PRO A 50 -1.82 -4.36 0.43
CA PRO A 50 -2.90 -3.37 0.36
C PRO A 50 -3.49 -3.12 1.74
N ALA A 51 -3.81 -1.85 2.04
CA ALA A 51 -4.45 -1.48 3.30
C ALA A 51 -5.95 -1.74 3.28
N ILE A 52 -6.54 -1.89 2.09
CA ILE A 52 -7.94 -2.26 1.93
C ILE A 52 -8.01 -3.42 0.94
N GLU A 53 -8.64 -4.52 1.38
CA GLU A 53 -8.90 -5.66 0.51
C GLU A 53 -10.39 -5.96 0.58
N TYR A 54 -11.09 -5.67 -0.51
CA TYR A 54 -12.51 -5.99 -0.59
C TYR A 54 -12.72 -7.43 -1.03
N ALA A 55 -13.84 -8.01 -0.62
CA ALA A 55 -14.15 -9.39 -0.92
C ALA A 55 -14.21 -9.66 -2.43
N ASP A 56 -14.50 -8.64 -3.25
CA ASP A 56 -14.61 -8.78 -4.70
C ASP A 56 -13.27 -8.64 -5.43
N GLY A 57 -12.17 -8.47 -4.70
CA GLY A 57 -10.84 -8.38 -5.28
C GLY A 57 -10.31 -6.97 -5.46
N LEU A 58 -11.11 -5.96 -5.17
CA LEU A 58 -10.63 -4.56 -5.23
C LEU A 58 -9.63 -4.31 -4.12
N LYS A 59 -8.47 -3.72 -4.44
CA LYS A 59 -7.40 -3.49 -3.48
C LYS A 59 -6.86 -2.09 -3.57
N PHE A 60 -6.58 -1.49 -2.43
CA PHE A 60 -5.99 -0.17 -2.34
C PHE A 60 -4.81 -0.19 -1.38
N TRP A 61 -3.70 0.41 -1.79
CA TRP A 61 -2.51 0.56 -0.96
C TRP A 61 -2.47 1.93 -0.34
N PHE A 62 -2.31 2.01 0.98
CA PHE A 62 -2.21 3.27 1.72
C PHE A 62 -1.03 3.21 2.69
N VAL A 63 -0.33 4.31 2.80
CA VAL A 63 0.68 4.50 3.84
C VAL A 63 0.39 5.84 4.50
N LYS A 64 0.18 5.82 5.82
CA LYS A 64 -0.12 7.02 6.62
C LYS A 64 -1.31 7.79 6.06
N GLY A 65 -2.34 7.08 5.60
CA GLY A 65 -3.57 7.67 5.11
C GLY A 65 -3.53 8.15 3.67
N LYS A 66 -2.41 7.98 2.96
CA LYS A 66 -2.29 8.40 1.57
C LYS A 66 -2.13 7.19 0.67
N ARG A 67 -2.75 7.23 -0.50
CA ARG A 67 -2.55 6.17 -1.49
C ARG A 67 -1.08 6.17 -1.87
N HIS A 68 -0.44 5.00 -1.76
CA HIS A 68 1.00 4.93 -1.98
C HIS A 68 1.44 3.48 -2.18
N ARG A 69 2.17 3.24 -3.26
CA ARG A 69 2.84 1.97 -3.48
C ARG A 69 4.04 2.21 -4.39
N GLU A 70 5.19 1.66 -4.01
CA GLU A 70 6.41 1.88 -4.77
C GLU A 70 6.76 0.75 -5.72
N ASP A 71 6.15 -0.41 -5.55
CA ASP A 71 6.49 -1.57 -6.39
C ASP A 71 5.34 -1.98 -7.32
N GLY A 72 4.34 -1.13 -7.50
CA GLY A 72 3.23 -1.44 -8.38
C GLY A 72 2.12 -0.42 -8.27
N PRO A 73 0.93 -0.73 -8.82
CA PRO A 73 -0.20 0.18 -8.73
C PRO A 73 -0.75 0.23 -7.32
N ALA A 74 -1.17 1.42 -6.87
CA ALA A 74 -1.74 1.61 -5.54
C ALA A 74 -3.23 1.29 -5.50
N CYS A 75 -3.89 1.17 -6.66
CA CYS A 75 -5.27 0.74 -6.79
C CYS A 75 -5.35 -0.35 -7.83
N GLU A 76 -5.99 -1.48 -7.46
CA GLU A 76 -6.21 -2.59 -8.40
C GLU A 76 -7.66 -3.00 -8.31
N TYR A 77 -8.39 -2.86 -9.41
CA TYR A 77 -9.78 -3.27 -9.48
C TYR A 77 -9.89 -4.72 -9.97
N ALA A 78 -10.98 -5.38 -9.60
CA ALA A 78 -11.20 -6.77 -9.97
C ALA A 78 -11.22 -6.97 -11.49
N ASN A 79 -11.60 -5.93 -12.25
CA ASN A 79 -11.65 -6.00 -13.72
C ASN A 79 -10.31 -5.74 -14.39
N GLY A 80 -9.21 -5.58 -13.59
CA GLY A 80 -7.88 -5.37 -14.13
C GLY A 80 -7.46 -3.93 -14.29
N VAL A 81 -8.35 -2.97 -14.03
CA VAL A 81 -8.00 -1.55 -14.08
C VAL A 81 -7.05 -1.23 -12.93
N LYS A 82 -6.01 -0.43 -13.19
CA LYS A 82 -4.97 -0.11 -12.22
C LYS A 82 -4.64 1.37 -12.24
N TYR A 83 -4.31 1.90 -11.06
CA TYR A 83 -3.88 3.29 -10.92
C TYR A 83 -2.66 3.35 -10.02
N TRP A 84 -1.68 4.15 -10.38
CA TRP A 84 -0.41 4.30 -9.67
C TRP A 84 -0.43 5.58 -8.85
N TYR A 85 -0.06 5.49 -7.56
CA TYR A 85 0.01 6.64 -6.66
C TYR A 85 1.28 6.56 -5.84
N VAL A 86 1.92 7.70 -5.65
CA VAL A 86 3.06 7.85 -4.73
C VAL A 86 2.78 9.06 -3.86
N ASN A 87 2.72 8.84 -2.54
CA ASN A 87 2.41 9.88 -1.55
C ASN A 87 1.12 10.62 -1.85
N GLY A 88 0.10 9.90 -2.33
CA GLY A 88 -1.20 10.47 -2.62
C GLY A 88 -1.32 11.12 -3.98
N LYS A 89 -0.24 11.16 -4.76
CA LYS A 89 -0.25 11.77 -6.09
C LYS A 89 -0.34 10.69 -7.16
N GLU A 90 -1.30 10.84 -8.05
CA GLU A 90 -1.48 9.88 -9.14
C GLU A 90 -0.41 10.07 -10.21
N LEU A 91 0.15 8.96 -10.70
CA LEU A 91 1.12 8.94 -11.79
C LEU A 91 0.59 8.04 -12.89
N SER A 92 0.98 8.34 -14.14
CA SER A 92 0.75 7.38 -15.21
C SER A 92 1.67 6.18 -15.02
N GLU A 93 1.36 5.06 -15.66
CA GLU A 93 2.22 3.89 -15.59
C GLU A 93 3.62 4.22 -16.09
N LYS A 94 3.71 5.01 -17.14
CA LYS A 94 4.99 5.42 -17.70
C LYS A 94 5.81 6.24 -16.68
N GLU A 95 5.17 7.23 -16.04
CA GLU A 95 5.83 8.05 -15.03
C GLU A 95 6.31 7.21 -13.86
N PHE A 96 5.48 6.27 -13.43
CA PHE A 96 5.82 5.39 -12.32
C PHE A 96 7.04 4.52 -12.67
N ASN A 97 7.06 3.94 -13.87
CA ASN A 97 8.15 3.09 -14.29
C ASN A 97 9.45 3.87 -14.45
N GLU A 98 9.36 5.09 -14.96
CA GLU A 98 10.54 5.95 -15.11
C GLU A 98 11.12 6.34 -13.76
N ARG A 99 10.25 6.63 -12.78
CA ARG A 99 10.67 6.97 -11.42
C ARG A 99 11.41 5.80 -10.78
N ASN A 100 10.88 4.61 -10.89
CA ASN A 100 11.49 3.42 -10.31
C ASN A 100 12.80 3.05 -11.00
N LYS A 101 12.87 3.26 -12.30
CA LYS A 101 14.08 3.01 -13.06
C LYS A 101 15.21 3.93 -12.60
N LYS A 102 14.92 5.22 -12.39
CA LYS A 102 15.91 6.15 -11.86
C LYS A 102 16.39 5.76 -10.48
N THR A 103 15.47 5.33 -9.63
CA THR A 103 15.80 4.93 -8.28
C THR A 103 16.75 3.73 -8.29
N SER A 104 16.50 2.74 -9.15
CA SER A 104 17.36 1.57 -9.18
C SER A 104 18.73 1.90 -9.76
N CYS A 105 18.81 2.83 -10.70
CA CYS A 105 20.11 3.26 -11.23
C CYS A 105 20.90 4.03 -10.19
N ALA A 106 20.26 4.80 -9.38
CA ALA A 106 20.92 5.56 -8.32
C ALA A 106 21.57 4.64 -7.28
N GLY A 107 21.07 3.44 -7.14
CA GLY A 107 21.61 2.49 -6.15
C GLY A 107 22.89 1.82 -6.57
N LYS A 108 23.34 1.94 -7.83
CA LYS A 108 24.55 1.30 -8.23
C LYS A 108 25.11 1.78 -9.47
N VAL A 109 25.58 1.87 -9.91
CA VAL A 109 25.99 2.24 -11.13
C VAL A 109 26.06 1.42 -12.23
N ILE A 110 25.89 1.23 -13.10
CA ILE A 110 25.79 0.63 -14.15
C ILE A 110 25.65 0.71 -15.30
N VAL A 111 25.73 0.70 -15.63
CA VAL A 111 25.41 0.71 -16.69
C VAL A 111 25.02 0.79 -17.55
N ILE A 112 24.90 1.06 -18.07
CA ILE A 112 24.30 1.15 -18.89
C ILE A 112 24.24 1.35 -19.93
N ASP A 113 23.87 1.57 -20.49
CA ASP A 113 23.74 1.63 -21.64
C ASP A 113 24.36 1.70 -22.39
N GLY A 114 24.83 1.57 -22.15
CA GLY A 114 25.14 1.45 -22.64
C GLY A 114 25.84 1.78 -22.50
N LYS A 115 26.33 2.16 -22.05
CA LYS A 115 26.68 2.47 -21.73
C LYS A 115 27.03 2.14 -20.85
N ASN A 116 27.36 2.16 -20.27
CA ASN A 116 26.88 2.07 -19.44
C ASN A 116 27.00 1.96 -18.82
N TYR A 117 27.55 2.33 -18.16
CA TYR A 117 26.84 2.58 -17.47
C TYR A 117 27.04 2.15 -16.82
N LYS A 118 27.83 2.47 -16.65
CA LYS A 118 27.37 2.35 -16.11
C LYS A 118 27.07 1.96 -15.64
N LEU A 119 27.56 2.15 -15.16
CA LEU A 119 26.69 1.98 -14.66
C LEU A 119 26.39 2.03 -14.28
N VAL A 120 26.77 2.37 -14.21
CA VAL A 120 25.85 2.60 -14.05
C VAL A 120 25.41 2.68 -13.70
N GLU A 121 25.43 3.15 -13.48
CA GLU A 121 24.46 3.24 -13.35
C GLU A 121 24.09 3.08 -13.45
N VAL A 122 24.52 3.25 -13.30
CA VAL A 122 23.73 3.08 -13.68
C VAL A 122 23.45 2.97 -13.59
#